data_1584941464c13adfa2512d7928e31c92
#
_entry.id   1584941464c13adfa2512d7928e31c92
#
_cell.length_a   1.000
_cell.length_b   1.000
_cell.length_c   1.000
_cell.angle_alpha   90.00
_cell.angle_beta   90.00
_cell.angle_gamma   90.00
#
_symmetry.space_group_name_H-M   'P 1'
#
loop_
_entity.id
_entity.type
_entity.pdbx_description
1 polymer ?
#
loop_
_entity_poly.entity_id
_entity_poly.type
_entity_poly.pdbx_seq_one_letter_code
_entity_poly.pdbx_strand_id
1 'polypeptide(L)'
;MKIEEHEKAYIEHLRNIERAIEEGIEKNQRNISFNISQGSVELFSIYLHKLNLLQGSGDNFDHRVFKSKNLIVKKIPPDFPAKKEVLEIMSLIETERIALCYGNRKPKERIEKLITHFNKLREIINKNLKNGTKK
;
A
#
# COMPACT_ATOMS: atom_id res chain seq x y z
N MET A 1 14.36 -8.00 -2.01
CA MET A 1 13.37 -8.93 -2.61
C MET A 1 13.19 -8.59 -4.08
N LYS A 2 13.07 -9.60 -4.93
CA LYS A 2 12.89 -9.39 -6.36
C LYS A 2 11.46 -8.90 -6.66
N ILE A 3 11.32 -8.12 -7.74
CA ILE A 3 10.03 -7.58 -8.12
C ILE A 3 8.95 -8.65 -8.30
N GLU A 4 9.31 -9.81 -8.83
CA GLU A 4 8.37 -10.91 -9.05
C GLU A 4 7.75 -11.41 -7.75
N GLU A 5 8.50 -11.39 -6.66
CA GLU A 5 7.99 -11.78 -5.35
C GLU A 5 7.01 -10.75 -4.80
N HIS A 6 7.29 -9.46 -5.01
CA HIS A 6 6.36 -8.39 -4.65
C HIS A 6 5.07 -8.49 -5.45
N GLU A 7 5.17 -8.81 -6.74
CA GLU A 7 4.00 -8.94 -7.59
C GLU A 7 3.11 -10.11 -7.16
N LYS A 8 3.71 -11.24 -6.82
CA LYS A 8 2.97 -12.41 -6.30
C LYS A 8 2.27 -12.08 -4.98
N ALA A 9 2.98 -11.45 -4.06
CA ALA A 9 2.44 -11.06 -2.77
C ALA A 9 1.29 -10.05 -2.94
N TYR A 10 1.45 -9.08 -3.82
CA TYR A 10 0.43 -8.08 -4.10
C TYR A 10 -0.87 -8.75 -4.61
N ILE A 11 -0.75 -9.66 -5.57
CA ILE A 11 -1.90 -10.38 -6.13
C ILE A 11 -2.61 -11.18 -5.03
N GLU A 12 -1.86 -11.83 -4.16
CA GLU A 12 -2.44 -12.58 -3.05
C GLU A 12 -3.25 -11.66 -2.13
N HIS A 13 -2.71 -10.50 -1.77
CA HIS A 13 -3.42 -9.53 -0.94
C HIS A 13 -4.66 -9.00 -1.64
N LEU A 14 -4.59 -8.71 -2.94
CA LEU A 14 -5.76 -8.27 -3.71
C LEU A 14 -6.89 -9.29 -3.68
N ARG A 15 -6.56 -10.55 -3.89
CA ARG A 15 -7.56 -11.63 -3.86
C ARG A 15 -8.22 -11.74 -2.49
N ASN A 16 -7.43 -11.61 -1.43
CA ASN A 16 -7.94 -11.65 -0.08
C ASN A 16 -8.86 -10.46 0.21
N ILE A 17 -8.52 -9.27 -0.28
CA ILE A 17 -9.36 -8.07 -0.12
C ILE A 17 -10.68 -8.25 -0.86
N GLU A 18 -10.65 -8.68 -2.11
CA GLU A 18 -11.84 -8.88 -2.92
C GLU A 18 -12.78 -9.90 -2.28
N ARG A 19 -12.23 -11.03 -1.83
CA ARG A 19 -13.00 -12.08 -1.16
C ARG A 19 -13.63 -11.57 0.14
N ALA A 20 -12.87 -10.84 0.94
CA ALA A 20 -13.35 -10.32 2.21
C ALA A 20 -14.46 -9.27 2.02
N ILE A 21 -14.35 -8.44 0.99
CA ILE A 21 -15.39 -7.46 0.65
C ILE A 21 -16.67 -8.20 0.23
N GLU A 22 -16.53 -9.21 -0.61
CA GLU A 22 -17.66 -10.00 -1.08
C GLU A 22 -18.37 -10.71 0.07
N GLU A 23 -17.62 -11.24 1.02
CA GLU A 23 -18.18 -11.93 2.19
C GLU A 23 -18.82 -10.97 3.21
N GLY A 24 -18.39 -9.72 3.23
CA GLY A 24 -18.95 -8.70 4.12
C GLY A 24 -17.89 -7.84 4.77
N ILE A 25 -17.97 -6.55 4.52
CA ILE A 25 -16.99 -5.58 4.99
C ILE A 25 -16.89 -5.52 6.51
N GLU A 26 -18.05 -5.48 7.19
CA GLU A 26 -18.07 -5.33 8.65
C GLU A 26 -17.44 -6.51 9.38
N LYS A 27 -17.77 -7.73 8.98
CA LYS A 27 -17.25 -8.91 9.67
C LYS A 27 -15.81 -9.24 9.33
N ASN A 28 -15.28 -8.65 8.24
CA ASN A 28 -13.93 -8.89 7.78
C ASN A 28 -13.01 -7.68 7.95
N GLN A 29 -13.33 -6.79 8.89
CA GLN A 29 -12.60 -5.56 9.13
C GLN A 29 -11.09 -5.76 9.24
N ARG A 30 -10.67 -6.68 10.11
CA ARG A 30 -9.23 -6.94 10.34
C ARG A 30 -8.55 -7.51 9.10
N ASN A 31 -9.22 -8.44 8.46
CA ASN A 31 -8.71 -9.08 7.24
C ASN A 31 -8.51 -8.04 6.12
N ILE A 32 -9.52 -7.22 5.88
CA ILE A 32 -9.45 -6.16 4.85
C ILE A 32 -8.32 -5.18 5.18
N SER A 33 -8.28 -4.71 6.43
CA SER A 33 -7.30 -3.69 6.85
C SER A 33 -5.86 -4.20 6.78
N PHE A 34 -5.62 -5.42 7.24
CA PHE A 34 -4.31 -6.05 7.16
C PHE A 34 -3.87 -6.20 5.70
N ASN A 35 -4.74 -6.76 4.85
CA ASN A 35 -4.38 -6.99 3.45
C ASN A 35 -4.21 -5.69 2.66
N ILE A 36 -4.98 -4.65 2.96
CA ILE A 36 -4.77 -3.33 2.33
C ILE A 36 -3.42 -2.76 2.73
N SER A 37 -3.08 -2.83 4.02
CA SER A 37 -1.79 -2.32 4.49
C SER A 37 -0.62 -3.04 3.85
N GLN A 38 -0.62 -4.36 3.89
CA GLN A 38 0.46 -5.15 3.30
C GLN A 38 0.48 -5.06 1.78
N GLY A 39 -0.69 -5.10 1.15
CA GLY A 39 -0.80 -4.96 -0.30
C GLY A 39 -0.31 -3.60 -0.79
N SER A 40 -0.54 -2.55 -0.01
CA SER A 40 -0.05 -1.21 -0.34
C SER A 40 1.47 -1.14 -0.31
N VAL A 41 2.11 -1.77 0.68
CA VAL A 41 3.58 -1.83 0.75
C VAL A 41 4.14 -2.59 -0.44
N GLU A 42 3.53 -3.72 -0.80
CA GLU A 42 3.96 -4.49 -1.97
C GLU A 42 3.80 -3.68 -3.26
N LEU A 43 2.68 -3.00 -3.41
CA LEU A 43 2.44 -2.15 -4.59
C LEU A 43 3.45 -1.02 -4.68
N PHE A 44 3.76 -0.37 -3.57
CA PHE A 44 4.76 0.68 -3.52
C PHE A 44 6.14 0.15 -3.90
N SER A 45 6.50 -1.03 -3.41
CA SER A 45 7.77 -1.68 -3.78
C SER A 45 7.83 -1.96 -5.28
N ILE A 46 6.75 -2.47 -5.86
CA ILE A 46 6.64 -2.70 -7.31
C ILE A 46 6.85 -1.38 -8.06
N TYR A 47 6.21 -0.32 -7.59
CA TYR A 47 6.32 1.01 -8.20
C TYR A 47 7.79 1.46 -8.26
N LEU A 48 8.49 1.39 -7.12
CA LEU A 48 9.88 1.81 -7.05
C LEU A 48 10.80 0.92 -7.90
N HIS A 49 10.55 -0.39 -7.94
CA HIS A 49 11.30 -1.30 -8.80
C HIS A 49 11.13 -0.95 -10.28
N LYS A 50 9.90 -0.68 -10.71
CA LYS A 50 9.62 -0.34 -12.11
C LYS A 50 10.19 1.02 -12.51
N LEU A 51 10.41 1.90 -11.53
CA LEU A 51 11.07 3.17 -11.75
C LEU A 51 12.60 3.06 -11.66
N ASN A 52 13.12 1.86 -11.43
CA ASN A 52 14.56 1.58 -11.23
C ASN A 52 15.15 2.33 -10.03
N LEU A 53 14.34 2.52 -9.00
CA LEU A 53 14.76 3.20 -7.77
C LEU A 53 15.12 2.24 -6.63
N LEU A 54 14.87 0.93 -6.82
CA LEU A 54 15.32 -0.12 -5.92
C LEU A 54 16.13 -1.12 -6.70
N GLN A 55 17.28 -1.52 -6.17
CA GLN A 55 18.19 -2.45 -6.84
C GLN A 55 18.31 -3.75 -6.06
N GLY A 56 18.13 -4.86 -6.76
CA GLY A 56 18.32 -6.20 -6.18
C GLY A 56 17.40 -6.48 -5.02
N SER A 57 18.00 -6.77 -3.86
CA SER A 57 17.29 -7.08 -2.62
C SER A 57 17.20 -5.85 -1.71
N GLY A 58 17.21 -4.64 -2.28
CA GLY A 58 17.39 -3.39 -1.55
C GLY A 58 16.18 -2.82 -0.82
N ASP A 59 15.04 -3.52 -0.78
CA ASP A 59 13.86 -3.01 -0.07
C ASP A 59 14.02 -3.23 1.42
N ASN A 60 14.50 -2.21 2.11
CA ASN A 60 14.74 -2.26 3.55
C ASN A 60 13.62 -1.57 4.34
N PHE A 61 12.38 -1.66 3.86
CA PHE A 61 11.27 -1.00 4.53
C PHE A 61 10.04 -1.91 4.64
N ASP A 62 9.21 -1.63 5.62
CA ASP A 62 7.90 -2.25 5.79
C ASP A 62 6.86 -1.16 6.07
N HIS A 63 5.64 -1.55 6.44
CA HIS A 63 4.55 -0.60 6.67
C HIS A 63 4.87 0.48 7.70
N ARG A 64 5.74 0.19 8.69
CA ARG A 64 6.06 1.12 9.78
C ARG A 64 6.78 2.38 9.32
N VAL A 65 7.49 2.29 8.20
CA VAL A 65 8.23 3.42 7.63
C VAL A 65 7.32 4.63 7.37
N PHE A 66 6.09 4.39 6.96
CA PHE A 66 5.19 5.44 6.48
C PHE A 66 4.61 6.34 7.57
N LYS A 67 4.87 6.04 8.83
CA LYS A 67 4.51 6.92 9.96
C LYS A 67 5.70 7.68 10.53
N SER A 68 6.89 7.47 10.02
CA SER A 68 8.10 8.08 10.55
C SER A 68 8.80 8.91 9.48
N LYS A 69 8.82 10.22 9.67
CA LYS A 69 9.53 11.13 8.74
C LYS A 69 11.00 10.76 8.63
N ASN A 70 11.64 10.39 9.75
CA ASN A 70 13.05 10.00 9.76
C ASN A 70 13.29 8.73 8.95
N LEU A 71 12.42 7.73 9.09
CA LEU A 71 12.56 6.48 8.35
C LEU A 71 12.26 6.68 6.86
N ILE A 72 11.33 7.55 6.52
CA ILE A 72 11.04 7.89 5.12
C ILE A 72 12.28 8.48 4.47
N VAL A 73 12.89 9.47 5.10
CA VAL A 73 14.11 10.12 4.57
C VAL A 73 15.24 9.11 4.42
N LYS A 74 15.37 8.20 5.38
CA LYS A 74 16.46 7.22 5.40
C LYS A 74 16.27 6.08 4.42
N LYS A 75 15.04 5.59 4.23
CA LYS A 75 14.78 4.33 3.52
C LYS A 75 14.05 4.46 2.19
N ILE A 76 13.39 5.59 1.94
CA ILE A 76 12.62 5.81 0.72
C ILE A 76 13.43 6.72 -0.20
N PRO A 77 13.43 6.46 -1.54
CA PRO A 77 14.13 7.32 -2.48
C PRO A 77 13.73 8.78 -2.33
N PRO A 78 14.68 9.73 -2.49
CA PRO A 78 14.40 11.15 -2.25
C PRO A 78 13.38 11.77 -3.19
N ASP A 79 13.24 11.21 -4.39
CA ASP A 79 12.27 11.74 -5.37
C ASP A 79 11.75 10.65 -6.28
N PHE A 80 10.46 10.73 -6.60
CA PHE A 80 9.79 9.88 -7.58
C PHE A 80 8.44 10.51 -7.95
N PRO A 81 7.85 10.14 -9.10
CA PRO A 81 6.57 10.74 -9.53
C PRO A 81 5.45 10.57 -8.51
N ALA A 82 4.72 11.65 -8.25
CA ALA A 82 3.62 11.70 -7.29
C ALA A 82 4.03 11.37 -5.85
N LYS A 83 5.29 11.62 -5.49
CA LYS A 83 5.83 11.29 -4.17
C LYS A 83 4.96 11.79 -3.02
N LYS A 84 4.58 13.07 -3.05
CA LYS A 84 3.81 13.67 -1.96
C LYS A 84 2.47 12.95 -1.76
N GLU A 85 1.73 12.77 -2.84
CA GLU A 85 0.42 12.12 -2.79
C GLU A 85 0.52 10.66 -2.35
N VAL A 86 1.49 9.94 -2.90
CA VAL A 86 1.71 8.52 -2.57
C VAL A 86 2.05 8.38 -1.08
N LEU A 87 2.98 9.18 -0.57
CA LEU A 87 3.38 9.09 0.84
C LEU A 87 2.26 9.51 1.79
N GLU A 88 1.45 10.49 1.42
CA GLU A 88 0.29 10.88 2.22
C GLU A 88 -0.72 9.72 2.35
N ILE A 89 -1.01 9.05 1.23
CA ILE A 89 -1.94 7.91 1.24
C ILE A 89 -1.34 6.73 2.02
N MET A 90 -0.06 6.45 1.83
CA MET A 90 0.61 5.37 2.57
C MET A 90 0.57 5.63 4.08
N SER A 91 0.75 6.88 4.49
CA SER A 91 0.66 7.28 5.90
C SER A 91 -0.75 7.10 6.46
N LEU A 92 -1.78 7.48 5.68
CA LEU A 92 -3.17 7.29 6.07
C LEU A 92 -3.51 5.82 6.24
N ILE A 93 -3.06 4.98 5.30
CA ILE A 93 -3.28 3.54 5.36
C ILE A 93 -2.63 2.94 6.62
N GLU A 94 -1.39 3.35 6.92
CA GLU A 94 -0.70 2.86 8.11
C GLU A 94 -1.43 3.29 9.40
N THR A 95 -1.91 4.52 9.45
CA THR A 95 -2.69 4.99 10.60
C THR A 95 -3.96 4.16 10.80
N GLU A 96 -4.67 3.87 9.73
CA GLU A 96 -5.88 3.06 9.79
C GLU A 96 -5.59 1.59 10.13
N ARG A 97 -4.44 1.08 9.71
CA ARG A 97 -4.04 -0.29 10.08
C ARG A 97 -4.06 -0.47 11.59
N ILE A 98 -3.48 0.48 12.32
CA ILE A 98 -3.42 0.40 13.77
C ILE A 98 -4.83 0.39 14.36
N ALA A 99 -5.71 1.26 13.87
CA ALA A 99 -7.07 1.38 14.38
C ALA A 99 -7.96 0.20 14.01
N LEU A 100 -7.81 -0.35 12.80
CA LEU A 100 -8.73 -1.35 12.27
C LEU A 100 -8.28 -2.79 12.45
N CYS A 101 -6.98 -3.04 12.64
CA CYS A 101 -6.46 -4.38 12.91
C CYS A 101 -6.53 -4.77 14.38
N TYR A 102 -6.60 -3.78 15.26
CA TYR A 102 -6.55 -4.00 16.71
C TYR A 102 -7.71 -3.28 17.42
N GLY A 103 -8.08 -3.78 18.57
CA GLY A 103 -9.12 -3.16 19.39
C GLY A 103 -10.54 -3.46 18.94
N ASN A 104 -11.47 -2.59 19.31
CA ASN A 104 -12.89 -2.75 19.02
C ASN A 104 -13.19 -2.48 17.54
N ARG A 105 -14.27 -3.11 17.05
CA ARG A 105 -14.71 -2.89 15.68
C ARG A 105 -15.11 -1.45 15.46
N LYS A 106 -14.79 -0.94 14.27
CA LYS A 106 -15.12 0.42 13.85
C LYS A 106 -16.30 0.39 12.88
N PRO A 107 -16.97 1.56 12.67
CA PRO A 107 -18.08 1.62 11.72
C PRO A 107 -17.67 1.23 10.31
N LYS A 108 -18.60 0.65 9.59
CA LYS A 108 -18.41 0.23 8.19
C LYS A 108 -17.84 1.33 7.31
N GLU A 109 -18.31 2.56 7.49
CA GLU A 109 -17.90 3.73 6.71
C GLU A 109 -16.39 3.97 6.78
N ARG A 110 -15.78 3.66 7.91
CA ARG A 110 -14.33 3.82 8.10
C ARG A 110 -13.55 2.82 7.26
N ILE A 111 -14.06 1.59 7.15
CA ILE A 111 -13.44 0.55 6.33
C ILE A 111 -13.60 0.90 4.85
N GLU A 112 -14.78 1.39 4.46
CA GLU A 112 -15.04 1.84 3.10
C GLU A 112 -14.12 2.97 2.69
N LYS A 113 -13.83 3.89 3.62
CA LYS A 113 -12.90 4.99 3.38
C LYS A 113 -11.48 4.47 3.16
N LEU A 114 -11.07 3.46 3.93
CA LEU A 114 -9.76 2.81 3.74
C LEU A 114 -9.67 2.16 2.35
N ILE A 115 -10.72 1.48 1.92
CA ILE A 115 -10.80 0.88 0.59
C ILE A 115 -10.65 1.98 -0.49
N THR A 116 -11.29 3.11 -0.29
CA THR A 116 -11.19 4.26 -1.20
C THR A 116 -9.74 4.76 -1.29
N HIS A 117 -9.06 4.89 -0.16
CA HIS A 117 -7.63 5.30 -0.14
C HIS A 117 -6.76 4.30 -0.90
N PHE A 118 -6.99 3.01 -0.70
CA PHE A 118 -6.25 1.97 -1.40
C PHE A 118 -6.46 2.04 -2.91
N ASN A 119 -7.71 2.21 -3.34
CA ASN A 119 -8.02 2.33 -4.76
C ASN A 119 -7.40 3.59 -5.37
N LYS A 120 -7.34 4.68 -4.62
CA LYS A 120 -6.69 5.92 -5.06
C LYS A 120 -5.19 5.72 -5.24
N LEU A 121 -4.55 5.00 -4.31
CA LEU A 121 -3.13 4.66 -4.42
C LEU A 121 -2.85 3.87 -5.69
N ARG A 122 -3.66 2.84 -5.94
CA ARG A 122 -3.55 2.00 -7.14
C ARG A 122 -3.67 2.84 -8.42
N GLU A 123 -4.64 3.74 -8.45
CA GLU A 123 -4.87 4.63 -9.59
C GLU A 123 -3.67 5.53 -9.85
N ILE A 124 -3.14 6.17 -8.82
CA ILE A 124 -1.99 7.08 -8.94
C ILE A 124 -0.76 6.32 -9.44
N ILE A 125 -0.46 5.18 -8.86
CA ILE A 125 0.71 4.38 -9.23
C ILE A 125 0.58 3.87 -10.66
N ASN A 126 -0.56 3.31 -11.03
CA ASN A 126 -0.78 2.80 -12.39
C ASN A 126 -0.67 3.90 -13.43
N LYS A 127 -1.23 5.07 -13.16
CA LYS A 127 -1.15 6.22 -14.05
C LYS A 127 0.29 6.66 -14.28
N ASN A 128 1.09 6.74 -13.21
CA ASN A 128 2.48 7.17 -13.33
C ASN A 128 3.37 6.13 -14.00
N LEU A 129 3.12 4.86 -13.80
CA LEU A 129 3.85 3.81 -14.51
C LEU A 129 3.53 3.80 -15.99
N LYS A 130 2.26 4.02 -16.33
CA LYS A 130 1.82 4.11 -17.73
C LYS A 130 2.46 5.29 -18.44
N ASN A 131 2.52 6.45 -17.79
CA ASN A 131 3.16 7.64 -18.33
C ASN A 131 4.67 7.45 -18.50
N GLY A 132 5.31 6.77 -17.56
CA GLY A 132 6.74 6.45 -17.61
C GLY A 132 7.11 5.54 -18.76
N THR A 133 6.24 4.60 -19.13
CA THR A 133 6.50 3.66 -20.24
C THR A 133 6.29 4.26 -21.61
N LYS A 134 5.66 5.44 -21.70
CA LYS A 134 5.44 6.12 -22.98
C LYS A 134 6.61 7.00 -23.41
N LYS A 135 7.62 7.08 -22.60
CA LYS A 135 8.87 7.77 -22.98
C LYS A 135 9.78 6.79 -23.72
#